data_d40a2f7b721039322e10af89b7c63d9b
#
_entry.id   d40a2f7b721039322e10af89b7c63d9b
#
_cell.length_a   1.000
_cell.length_b   1.000
_cell.length_c   1.000
_cell.angle_alpha   90.00
_cell.angle_beta   90.00
_cell.angle_gamma   90.00
#
_symmetry.space_group_name_H-M   'P 1'
#
loop_
_entity.id
_entity.type
_entity.pdbx_description
1 polymer ?
#
loop_
_entity_poly.entity_id
_entity_poly.type
_entity_poly.pdbx_seq_one_letter_code
_entity_poly.pdbx_strand_id
1 'polypeptide(L)'
;HWFESYNSTFITLIFLAAIFIFMHAANSGIMLFHGFITTELGQRLIYDMRNQLYGHIQQFPLSYFENNKTGEIMSRLMNDVNSLEQAIVGPVITFITDMFKFGWILYFCMKLDWQLTSVALFVCPFISLCTYNFGKRIRKVFRSLRDKTAELNALIQDNISGIKVIAGFAKEAEEMERFRNKNYDNYNLYVRILKLVSTLRPIVDLITETGAVIVICFGGYKVLQGQLSAGTFVIFFPYLQMMYSPITGLTRFYNQVRRA
;
A
#
# COMPACT_ATOMS: atom_id res chain seq x y z
N HIS A 1 8.81 -55.70 -9.90
CA HIS A 1 8.78 -54.50 -10.73
C HIS A 1 7.70 -53.48 -10.35
N TRP A 2 6.45 -53.86 -10.02
CA TRP A 2 5.36 -52.94 -9.63
C TRP A 2 5.61 -52.31 -8.25
N PHE A 3 6.04 -53.10 -7.26
CA PHE A 3 6.33 -52.62 -5.91
C PHE A 3 7.59 -51.74 -5.84
N GLU A 4 8.60 -51.98 -6.61
CA GLU A 4 9.81 -51.15 -6.66
C GLU A 4 9.55 -49.77 -7.29
N SER A 5 8.75 -49.72 -8.37
CA SER A 5 8.35 -48.49 -9.01
C SER A 5 7.49 -47.61 -8.10
N TYR A 6 6.59 -48.23 -7.33
CA TYR A 6 5.72 -47.53 -6.36
C TYR A 6 6.55 -46.91 -5.22
N ASN A 7 7.53 -47.65 -4.71
CA ASN A 7 8.38 -47.19 -3.61
C ASN A 7 9.31 -46.07 -4.02
N SER A 8 9.86 -46.11 -5.24
CA SER A 8 10.70 -45.01 -5.79
C SER A 8 9.90 -43.74 -6.02
N THR A 9 8.66 -43.84 -6.50
CA THR A 9 7.78 -42.69 -6.73
C THR A 9 7.37 -42.04 -5.40
N PHE A 10 7.08 -42.86 -4.37
CA PHE A 10 6.72 -42.38 -3.05
C PHE A 10 7.89 -41.66 -2.34
N ILE A 11 9.10 -42.20 -2.43
CA ILE A 11 10.32 -41.57 -1.91
C ILE A 11 10.57 -40.23 -2.62
N THR A 12 10.38 -40.16 -3.95
CA THR A 12 10.54 -38.92 -4.71
C THR A 12 9.53 -37.85 -4.28
N LEU A 13 8.27 -38.24 -4.01
CA LEU A 13 7.24 -37.32 -3.50
C LEU A 13 7.60 -36.78 -2.11
N ILE A 14 8.07 -37.63 -1.19
CA ILE A 14 8.53 -37.20 0.14
C ILE A 14 9.72 -36.23 0.01
N PHE A 15 10.67 -36.53 -0.85
CA PHE A 15 11.82 -35.65 -1.07
C PHE A 15 11.41 -34.28 -1.65
N LEU A 16 10.50 -34.24 -2.62
CA LEU A 16 9.93 -33.00 -3.15
C LEU A 16 9.17 -32.21 -2.08
N ALA A 17 8.38 -32.89 -1.26
CA ALA A 17 7.66 -32.24 -0.14
C ALA A 17 8.65 -31.67 0.89
N ALA A 18 9.72 -32.36 1.22
CA ALA A 18 10.75 -31.88 2.12
C ALA A 18 11.48 -30.64 1.57
N ILE A 19 11.83 -30.65 0.28
CA ILE A 19 12.40 -29.49 -0.41
C ILE A 19 11.43 -28.32 -0.36
N PHE A 20 10.16 -28.53 -0.62
CA PHE A 20 9.13 -27.48 -0.60
C PHE A 20 8.99 -26.85 0.80
N ILE A 21 8.96 -27.67 1.84
CA ILE A 21 8.92 -27.21 3.24
C ILE A 21 10.19 -26.42 3.56
N PHE A 22 11.37 -26.93 3.16
CA PHE A 22 12.64 -26.26 3.38
C PHE A 22 12.69 -24.87 2.70
N MET A 23 12.24 -24.79 1.45
CA MET A 23 12.18 -23.53 0.70
C MET A 23 11.24 -22.53 1.39
N HIS A 24 10.09 -22.99 1.90
CA HIS A 24 9.14 -22.13 2.63
C HIS A 24 9.73 -21.67 3.97
N ALA A 25 10.39 -22.55 4.71
CA ALA A 25 11.08 -22.17 5.95
C ALA A 25 12.20 -21.15 5.70
N ALA A 26 13.01 -21.37 4.67
CA ALA A 26 14.05 -20.43 4.26
C ALA A 26 13.47 -19.06 3.85
N ASN A 27 12.39 -19.06 3.05
CA ASN A 27 11.71 -17.83 2.67
C ASN A 27 11.14 -17.08 3.89
N SER A 28 10.54 -17.80 4.85
CA SER A 28 10.05 -17.22 6.09
C SER A 28 11.18 -16.62 6.93
N GLY A 29 12.33 -17.29 7.01
CA GLY A 29 13.53 -16.76 7.67
C GLY A 29 14.05 -15.48 7.02
N ILE A 30 14.12 -15.44 5.69
CA ILE A 30 14.50 -14.24 4.93
C ILE A 30 13.50 -13.10 5.17
N MET A 31 12.21 -13.40 5.22
CA MET A 31 11.16 -12.40 5.45
C MET A 31 11.24 -11.79 6.86
N LEU A 32 11.52 -12.61 7.89
CA LEU A 32 11.76 -12.14 9.25
C LEU A 32 13.00 -11.24 9.31
N PHE A 33 14.10 -11.65 8.70
CA PHE A 33 15.33 -10.87 8.65
C PHE A 33 15.16 -9.54 7.92
N HIS A 34 14.49 -9.56 6.79
CA HIS A 34 14.12 -8.36 6.04
C HIS A 34 13.26 -7.40 6.88
N GLY A 35 12.24 -7.92 7.59
CA GLY A 35 11.39 -7.12 8.48
C GLY A 35 12.19 -6.47 9.60
N PHE A 36 13.10 -7.23 10.23
CA PHE A 36 13.96 -6.72 11.29
C PHE A 36 14.88 -5.59 10.80
N ILE A 37 15.59 -5.80 9.68
CA ILE A 37 16.48 -4.78 9.10
C ILE A 37 15.69 -3.52 8.71
N THR A 38 14.52 -3.68 8.10
CA THR A 38 13.69 -2.53 7.68
C THR A 38 13.25 -1.70 8.88
N THR A 39 12.83 -2.37 9.97
CA THR A 39 12.43 -1.70 11.21
C THR A 39 13.63 -1.01 11.89
N GLU A 40 14.77 -1.68 11.95
CA GLU A 40 15.99 -1.10 12.53
C GLU A 40 16.45 0.14 11.75
N LEU A 41 16.45 0.07 10.41
CA LEU A 41 16.80 1.22 9.57
C LEU A 41 15.83 2.40 9.79
N GLY A 42 14.53 2.12 9.91
CA GLY A 42 13.54 3.15 10.23
C GLY A 42 13.80 3.81 11.57
N GLN A 43 14.07 3.03 12.60
CA GLN A 43 14.36 3.56 13.95
C GLN A 43 15.68 4.32 14.01
N ARG A 44 16.71 3.88 13.30
CA ARG A 44 17.98 4.64 13.18
C ARG A 44 17.76 5.98 12.49
N LEU A 45 16.98 6.00 11.42
CA LEU A 45 16.64 7.25 10.72
C LEU A 45 15.94 8.24 11.67
N ILE A 46 14.93 7.78 12.43
CA ILE A 46 14.24 8.59 13.43
C ILE A 46 15.23 9.14 14.47
N TYR A 47 16.10 8.27 14.99
CA TYR A 47 17.12 8.65 15.99
C TYR A 47 18.05 9.75 15.45
N ASP A 48 18.60 9.55 14.26
CA ASP A 48 19.52 10.51 13.64
C ASP A 48 18.85 11.84 13.31
N MET A 49 17.63 11.78 12.76
CA MET A 49 16.86 12.98 12.45
C MET A 49 16.51 13.79 13.71
N ARG A 50 16.08 13.12 14.79
CA ARG A 50 15.78 13.79 16.04
C ARG A 50 17.00 14.43 16.67
N ASN A 51 18.15 13.75 16.68
CA ASN A 51 19.39 14.30 17.20
C ASN A 51 19.85 15.53 16.41
N GLN A 52 19.80 15.45 15.08
CA GLN A 52 20.18 16.58 14.23
C GLN A 52 19.21 17.76 14.41
N LEU A 53 17.90 17.48 14.41
CA LEU A 53 16.89 18.52 14.58
C LEU A 53 16.98 19.17 15.97
N TYR A 54 17.15 18.37 17.02
CA TYR A 54 17.31 18.88 18.38
C TYR A 54 18.58 19.72 18.54
N GLY A 55 19.72 19.25 18.00
CA GLY A 55 20.96 20.01 17.99
C GLY A 55 20.85 21.33 17.23
N HIS A 56 20.08 21.34 16.13
CA HIS A 56 19.83 22.56 15.37
C HIS A 56 18.90 23.54 16.11
N ILE A 57 17.85 23.03 16.76
CA ILE A 57 16.94 23.83 17.58
C ILE A 57 17.70 24.54 18.71
N GLN A 58 18.68 23.89 19.36
CA GLN A 58 19.46 24.49 20.42
C GLN A 58 20.34 25.68 19.96
N GLN A 59 20.59 25.80 18.67
CA GLN A 59 21.37 26.89 18.08
C GLN A 59 20.52 28.10 17.67
N PHE A 60 19.19 28.02 17.79
CA PHE A 60 18.32 29.14 17.45
C PHE A 60 18.41 30.27 18.47
N PRO A 61 18.26 31.53 18.02
CA PRO A 61 18.24 32.69 18.92
C PRO A 61 17.02 32.65 19.84
N LEU A 62 17.14 33.33 21.00
CA LEU A 62 16.08 33.36 22.02
C LEU A 62 14.74 33.88 21.45
N SER A 63 14.78 34.83 20.54
CA SER A 63 13.62 35.39 19.84
C SER A 63 12.78 34.33 19.09
N TYR A 64 13.40 33.22 18.64
CA TYR A 64 12.67 32.11 18.03
C TYR A 64 11.75 31.42 19.04
N PHE A 65 12.24 31.21 20.27
CA PHE A 65 11.46 30.53 21.33
C PHE A 65 10.36 31.45 21.91
N GLU A 66 10.57 32.75 21.89
CA GLU A 66 9.56 33.73 22.30
C GLU A 66 8.38 33.81 21.31
N ASN A 67 8.65 33.63 20.01
CA ASN A 67 7.67 33.74 18.95
C ASN A 67 6.99 32.40 18.58
N ASN A 68 7.53 31.27 19.03
CA ASN A 68 6.99 29.94 18.71
C ASN A 68 6.55 29.20 19.98
N LYS A 69 5.38 28.60 19.94
CA LYS A 69 4.88 27.80 21.07
C LYS A 69 5.74 26.54 21.24
N THR A 70 6.16 26.26 22.45
CA THR A 70 6.96 25.05 22.80
C THR A 70 6.29 23.76 22.29
N GLY A 71 4.94 23.69 22.36
CA GLY A 71 4.19 22.55 21.87
C GLY A 71 4.31 22.33 20.35
N GLU A 72 4.48 23.39 19.55
CA GLU A 72 4.70 23.26 18.10
C GLU A 72 6.09 22.69 17.81
N ILE A 73 7.12 23.19 18.52
CA ILE A 73 8.48 22.68 18.39
C ILE A 73 8.54 21.20 18.77
N MET A 74 7.86 20.82 19.87
CA MET A 74 7.77 19.42 20.31
C MET A 74 7.02 18.55 19.29
N SER A 75 5.94 19.07 18.69
CA SER A 75 5.21 18.34 17.66
C SER A 75 6.08 18.07 16.42
N ARG A 76 6.85 19.05 15.98
CA ARG A 76 7.81 18.87 14.87
C ARG A 76 8.86 17.81 15.17
N LEU A 77 9.46 17.86 16.38
CA LEU A 77 10.49 16.92 16.80
C LEU A 77 9.98 15.47 16.94
N MET A 78 8.75 15.29 17.42
CA MET A 78 8.22 13.97 17.73
C MET A 78 7.31 13.42 16.63
N ASN A 79 6.31 14.19 16.20
CA ASN A 79 5.26 13.72 15.30
C ASN A 79 5.66 13.82 13.82
N ASP A 80 6.28 14.94 13.42
CA ASP A 80 6.62 15.15 12.01
C ASP A 80 7.76 14.22 11.58
N VAL A 81 8.75 13.99 12.46
CA VAL A 81 9.83 13.03 12.20
C VAL A 81 9.29 11.60 12.06
N ASN A 82 8.34 11.19 12.93
CA ASN A 82 7.69 9.88 12.78
C ASN A 82 6.87 9.77 11.48
N SER A 83 6.19 10.83 11.11
CA SER A 83 5.41 10.87 9.87
C SER A 83 6.30 10.76 8.63
N LEU A 84 7.47 11.40 8.64
CA LEU A 84 8.47 11.28 7.57
C LEU A 84 9.04 9.87 7.46
N GLU A 85 9.35 9.20 8.58
CA GLU A 85 9.82 7.81 8.56
C GLU A 85 8.77 6.89 7.91
N GLN A 86 7.51 6.95 8.38
CA GLN A 86 6.42 6.14 7.85
C GLN A 86 6.15 6.41 6.36
N ALA A 87 6.37 7.63 5.90
CA ALA A 87 6.15 8.01 4.52
C ALA A 87 7.31 7.60 3.59
N ILE A 88 8.53 7.53 4.10
CA ILE A 88 9.73 7.32 3.28
C ILE A 88 10.21 5.87 3.36
N VAL A 89 10.51 5.35 4.56
CA VAL A 89 11.25 4.08 4.69
C VAL A 89 10.47 2.90 4.14
N GLY A 90 9.27 2.64 4.65
CA GLY A 90 8.46 1.51 4.20
C GLY A 90 8.09 1.58 2.70
N PRO A 91 7.51 2.70 2.23
CA PRO A 91 7.10 2.85 0.84
C PRO A 91 8.26 2.80 -0.16
N VAL A 92 9.40 3.41 0.14
CA VAL A 92 10.58 3.40 -0.75
C VAL A 92 11.14 1.98 -0.88
N ILE A 93 11.32 1.27 0.24
CA ILE A 93 11.81 -0.11 0.22
C ILE A 93 10.85 -1.01 -0.56
N THR A 94 9.54 -0.88 -0.32
CA THR A 94 8.51 -1.65 -1.04
C THR A 94 8.57 -1.34 -2.54
N PHE A 95 8.68 -0.07 -2.91
CA PHE A 95 8.76 0.35 -4.30
C PHE A 95 9.99 -0.25 -5.02
N ILE A 96 11.17 -0.15 -4.40
CA ILE A 96 12.41 -0.73 -4.94
C ILE A 96 12.25 -2.25 -5.11
N THR A 97 11.75 -2.93 -4.08
CA THR A 97 11.54 -4.38 -4.11
C THR A 97 10.53 -4.78 -5.20
N ASP A 98 9.44 -4.03 -5.36
CA ASP A 98 8.43 -4.28 -6.38
C ASP A 98 9.00 -4.06 -7.80
N MET A 99 9.87 -3.06 -7.99
CA MET A 99 10.54 -2.83 -9.28
C MET A 99 11.50 -3.96 -9.65
N PHE A 100 12.29 -4.43 -8.69
CA PHE A 100 13.17 -5.59 -8.91
C PHE A 100 12.36 -6.86 -9.22
N LYS A 101 11.29 -7.13 -8.45
CA LYS A 101 10.38 -8.26 -8.72
C LYS A 101 9.78 -8.18 -10.12
N PHE A 102 9.27 -7.00 -10.49
CA PHE A 102 8.68 -6.80 -11.82
C PHE A 102 9.69 -7.05 -12.95
N GLY A 103 10.88 -6.48 -12.83
CA GLY A 103 11.93 -6.68 -13.82
C GLY A 103 12.37 -8.16 -13.96
N TRP A 104 12.49 -8.85 -12.83
CA TRP A 104 12.84 -10.27 -12.79
C TRP A 104 11.75 -11.16 -13.39
N ILE A 105 10.51 -10.95 -12.99
CA ILE A 105 9.35 -11.68 -13.51
C ILE A 105 9.21 -11.44 -15.03
N LEU A 106 9.32 -10.18 -15.45
CA LEU A 106 9.26 -9.82 -16.86
C LEU A 106 10.34 -10.52 -17.67
N TYR A 107 11.59 -10.55 -17.18
CA TYR A 107 12.69 -11.25 -17.82
C TYR A 107 12.39 -12.74 -17.97
N PHE A 108 11.91 -13.41 -16.92
CA PHE A 108 11.55 -14.83 -16.97
C PHE A 108 10.39 -15.10 -17.93
N CYS A 109 9.32 -14.32 -17.85
CA CYS A 109 8.16 -14.47 -18.75
C CYS A 109 8.56 -14.29 -20.21
N MET A 110 9.42 -13.32 -20.53
CA MET A 110 9.93 -13.08 -21.89
C MET A 110 10.79 -14.25 -22.40
N LYS A 111 11.53 -14.92 -21.52
CA LYS A 111 12.31 -16.11 -21.85
C LYS A 111 11.44 -17.34 -22.07
N LEU A 112 10.33 -17.45 -21.36
CA LEU A 112 9.37 -18.56 -21.51
C LEU A 112 8.60 -18.45 -22.83
N ASP A 113 7.94 -17.32 -23.05
CA ASP A 113 7.22 -17.01 -24.29
C ASP A 113 6.97 -15.49 -24.38
N TRP A 114 7.61 -14.84 -25.36
CA TRP A 114 7.49 -13.38 -25.54
C TRP A 114 6.11 -12.95 -26.01
N GLN A 115 5.40 -13.80 -26.78
CA GLN A 115 4.06 -13.47 -27.27
C GLN A 115 3.02 -13.51 -26.14
N LEU A 116 3.10 -14.55 -25.30
CA LEU A 116 2.25 -14.63 -24.10
C LEU A 116 2.50 -13.45 -23.16
N THR A 117 3.77 -13.10 -22.97
CA THR A 117 4.16 -11.96 -22.12
C THR A 117 3.62 -10.64 -22.67
N SER A 118 3.66 -10.44 -23.99
CA SER A 118 3.11 -9.24 -24.62
C SER A 118 1.61 -9.12 -24.43
N VAL A 119 0.88 -10.22 -24.54
CA VAL A 119 -0.57 -10.27 -24.25
C VAL A 119 -0.84 -9.96 -22.79
N ALA A 120 -0.05 -10.51 -21.86
CA ALA A 120 -0.17 -10.21 -20.43
C ALA A 120 0.10 -8.74 -20.12
N LEU A 121 1.12 -8.15 -20.71
CA LEU A 121 1.47 -6.73 -20.54
C LEU A 121 0.40 -5.78 -21.08
N PHE A 122 -0.38 -6.21 -22.07
CA PHE A 122 -1.47 -5.39 -22.61
C PHE A 122 -2.54 -5.03 -21.56
N VAL A 123 -2.67 -5.81 -20.51
CA VAL A 123 -3.60 -5.55 -19.39
C VAL A 123 -3.09 -4.44 -18.45
N CYS A 124 -1.77 -4.26 -18.35
CA CYS A 124 -1.14 -3.32 -17.42
C CYS A 124 -1.59 -1.85 -17.60
N PRO A 125 -1.71 -1.31 -18.81
CA PRO A 125 -2.23 0.04 -19.02
C PRO A 125 -3.65 0.24 -18.49
N PHE A 126 -4.52 -0.76 -18.63
CA PHE A 126 -5.91 -0.68 -18.12
C PHE A 126 -5.96 -0.65 -16.60
N ILE A 127 -5.15 -1.48 -15.93
CA ILE A 127 -5.00 -1.44 -14.46
C ILE A 127 -4.49 -0.07 -14.02
N SER A 128 -3.45 0.45 -14.68
CA SER A 128 -2.85 1.74 -14.37
C SER A 128 -3.85 2.89 -14.54
N LEU A 129 -4.59 2.92 -15.65
CA LEU A 129 -5.58 3.94 -15.94
C LEU A 129 -6.75 3.89 -14.94
N CYS A 130 -7.24 2.70 -14.62
CA CYS A 130 -8.27 2.49 -13.61
C CYS A 130 -7.82 3.04 -12.26
N THR A 131 -6.65 2.60 -11.79
CA THR A 131 -6.10 2.99 -10.47
C THR A 131 -5.82 4.50 -10.40
N TYR A 132 -5.33 5.10 -11.48
CA TYR A 132 -5.10 6.55 -11.58
C TYR A 132 -6.41 7.35 -11.46
N ASN A 133 -7.45 6.97 -12.21
CA ASN A 133 -8.74 7.66 -12.19
C ASN A 133 -9.43 7.56 -10.83
N PHE A 134 -9.44 6.37 -10.22
CA PHE A 134 -9.95 6.20 -8.86
C PHE A 134 -9.13 6.99 -7.84
N GLY A 135 -7.81 6.95 -7.93
CA GLY A 135 -6.93 7.72 -7.07
C GLY A 135 -7.20 9.22 -7.13
N LYS A 136 -7.49 9.77 -8.33
CA LYS A 136 -7.87 11.18 -8.50
C LYS A 136 -9.20 11.51 -7.81
N ARG A 137 -10.21 10.63 -7.93
CA ARG A 137 -11.52 10.80 -7.26
C ARG A 137 -11.39 10.71 -5.75
N ILE A 138 -10.67 9.70 -5.26
CA ILE A 138 -10.42 9.51 -3.83
C ILE A 138 -9.73 10.74 -3.23
N ARG A 139 -8.68 11.25 -3.87
CA ARG A 139 -7.97 12.47 -3.41
C ARG A 139 -8.90 13.70 -3.32
N LYS A 140 -9.81 13.87 -4.27
CA LYS A 140 -10.77 14.99 -4.23
C LYS A 140 -11.65 14.90 -2.98
N VAL A 141 -12.18 13.71 -2.69
CA VAL A 141 -13.05 13.53 -1.50
C VAL A 141 -12.25 13.65 -0.19
N PHE A 142 -11.00 13.18 -0.16
CA PHE A 142 -10.12 13.36 1.00
C PHE A 142 -9.83 14.83 1.32
N ARG A 143 -9.67 15.69 0.31
CA ARG A 143 -9.53 17.14 0.55
C ARG A 143 -10.78 17.70 1.21
N SER A 144 -11.95 17.44 0.64
CA SER A 144 -13.23 17.88 1.24
C SER A 144 -13.42 17.35 2.65
N LEU A 145 -13.00 16.11 2.93
CA LEU A 145 -13.04 15.55 4.28
C LEU A 145 -12.12 16.32 5.23
N ARG A 146 -10.90 16.66 4.82
CA ARG A 146 -9.96 17.43 5.63
C ARG A 146 -10.53 18.80 5.98
N ASP A 147 -11.13 19.49 5.01
CA ASP A 147 -11.73 20.81 5.22
C ASP A 147 -12.90 20.72 6.22
N LYS A 148 -13.78 19.73 6.07
CA LYS A 148 -14.89 19.51 6.99
C LYS A 148 -14.46 19.06 8.39
N THR A 149 -13.40 18.28 8.49
CA THR A 149 -12.81 17.91 9.78
C THR A 149 -12.21 19.13 10.49
N ALA A 150 -11.57 20.05 9.74
CA ALA A 150 -11.08 21.31 10.31
C ALA A 150 -12.22 22.19 10.84
N GLU A 151 -13.32 22.31 10.07
CA GLU A 151 -14.52 23.03 10.53
C GLU A 151 -15.14 22.41 11.80
N LEU A 152 -15.15 21.05 11.88
CA LEU A 152 -15.65 20.35 13.07
C LEU A 152 -14.75 20.58 14.27
N ASN A 153 -13.43 20.51 14.10
CA ASN A 153 -12.46 20.76 15.17
C ASN A 153 -12.56 22.20 15.68
N ALA A 154 -12.72 23.19 14.79
CA ALA A 154 -12.94 24.59 15.19
C ALA A 154 -14.21 24.73 16.02
N LEU A 155 -15.33 24.11 15.60
CA LEU A 155 -16.57 24.14 16.39
C LEU A 155 -16.39 23.51 17.79
N ILE A 156 -15.67 22.39 17.88
CA ILE A 156 -15.39 21.74 19.18
C ILE A 156 -14.56 22.69 20.06
N GLN A 157 -13.52 23.30 19.49
CA GLN A 157 -12.65 24.23 20.21
C GLN A 157 -13.42 25.43 20.71
N ASP A 158 -14.29 26.04 19.88
CA ASP A 158 -15.11 27.18 20.23
C ASP A 158 -16.09 26.81 21.35
N ASN A 159 -16.78 25.66 21.23
CA ASN A 159 -17.76 25.21 22.23
C ASN A 159 -17.11 24.87 23.58
N ILE A 160 -15.92 24.20 23.54
CA ILE A 160 -15.20 23.89 24.79
C ILE A 160 -14.69 25.17 25.46
N SER A 161 -14.16 26.11 24.69
CA SER A 161 -13.66 27.39 25.20
C SER A 161 -14.78 28.27 25.73
N GLY A 162 -15.96 28.22 25.07
CA GLY A 162 -17.15 28.99 25.42
C GLY A 162 -18.15 28.23 26.31
N ILE A 163 -17.79 27.08 26.89
CA ILE A 163 -18.75 26.19 27.59
C ILE A 163 -19.54 26.90 28.70
N LYS A 164 -18.93 27.83 29.44
CA LYS A 164 -19.61 28.61 30.47
C LYS A 164 -20.71 29.51 29.90
N VAL A 165 -20.50 30.05 28.71
CA VAL A 165 -21.48 30.88 28.00
C VAL A 165 -22.64 30.02 27.51
N ILE A 166 -22.32 28.88 26.85
CA ILE A 166 -23.33 27.93 26.37
C ILE A 166 -24.23 27.48 27.51
N ALA A 167 -23.66 27.07 28.66
CA ALA A 167 -24.40 26.65 29.83
C ALA A 167 -25.18 27.82 30.49
N GLY A 168 -24.58 29.02 30.54
CA GLY A 168 -25.24 30.21 31.10
C GLY A 168 -26.49 30.67 30.34
N PHE A 169 -26.54 30.39 29.03
CA PHE A 169 -27.70 30.69 28.18
C PHE A 169 -28.56 29.46 27.85
N ALA A 170 -28.30 28.31 28.46
CA ALA A 170 -29.00 27.04 28.22
C ALA A 170 -29.08 26.67 26.70
N LYS A 171 -27.96 26.86 25.97
CA LYS A 171 -27.87 26.62 24.52
C LYS A 171 -27.24 25.27 24.14
N GLU A 172 -27.11 24.33 25.09
CA GLU A 172 -26.47 23.02 24.87
C GLU A 172 -27.15 22.21 23.75
N ALA A 173 -28.49 22.25 23.68
CA ALA A 173 -29.26 21.52 22.68
C ALA A 173 -29.01 22.06 21.26
N GLU A 174 -28.93 23.39 21.12
CA GLU A 174 -28.67 24.06 19.83
C GLU A 174 -27.23 23.74 19.32
N GLU A 175 -26.24 23.83 20.19
CA GLU A 175 -24.87 23.53 19.85
C GLU A 175 -24.67 22.02 19.61
N MET A 176 -25.38 21.15 20.31
CA MET A 176 -25.37 19.70 20.02
C MET A 176 -25.96 19.39 18.64
N GLU A 177 -27.04 20.07 18.25
CA GLU A 177 -27.60 19.88 16.90
C GLU A 177 -26.62 20.37 15.78
N ARG A 178 -26.01 21.53 16.01
CA ARG A 178 -24.97 22.05 15.12
C ARG A 178 -23.79 21.12 14.98
N PHE A 179 -23.30 20.55 16.09
CA PHE A 179 -22.25 19.53 16.06
C PHE A 179 -22.69 18.28 15.31
N ARG A 180 -23.91 17.78 15.60
CA ARG A 180 -24.46 16.59 14.93
C ARG A 180 -24.50 16.76 13.41
N ASN A 181 -24.93 17.91 12.92
CA ASN A 181 -25.02 18.20 11.49
C ASN A 181 -23.64 18.22 10.85
N LYS A 182 -22.66 18.91 11.43
CA LYS A 182 -21.28 18.91 10.92
C LYS A 182 -20.60 17.52 10.98
N ASN A 183 -20.86 16.78 12.05
CA ASN A 183 -20.36 15.41 12.21
C ASN A 183 -20.98 14.45 11.18
N TYR A 184 -22.27 14.64 10.85
CA TYR A 184 -22.95 13.87 9.80
C TYR A 184 -22.37 14.15 8.40
N ASP A 185 -22.00 15.39 8.11
CA ASP A 185 -21.29 15.74 6.87
C ASP A 185 -19.95 15.01 6.76
N ASN A 186 -19.17 14.97 7.85
CA ASN A 186 -17.93 14.20 7.93
C ASN A 186 -18.17 12.70 7.69
N TYR A 187 -19.18 12.13 8.37
CA TYR A 187 -19.58 10.73 8.21
C TYR A 187 -19.89 10.41 6.73
N ASN A 188 -20.68 11.25 6.06
CA ASN A 188 -21.03 11.03 4.65
C ASN A 188 -19.80 11.05 3.73
N LEU A 189 -18.85 11.94 3.97
CA LEU A 189 -17.60 11.98 3.21
C LEU A 189 -16.74 10.74 3.47
N TYR A 190 -16.64 10.29 4.73
CA TYR A 190 -15.95 9.03 5.07
C TYR A 190 -16.57 7.83 4.36
N VAL A 191 -17.89 7.68 4.41
CA VAL A 191 -18.62 6.60 3.73
C VAL A 191 -18.39 6.66 2.22
N ARG A 192 -18.34 7.86 1.65
CA ARG A 192 -18.04 8.05 0.22
C ARG A 192 -16.62 7.59 -0.13
N ILE A 193 -15.63 7.88 0.71
CA ILE A 193 -14.25 7.39 0.53
C ILE A 193 -14.22 5.87 0.61
N LEU A 194 -14.85 5.29 1.64
CA LEU A 194 -14.90 3.84 1.83
C LEU A 194 -15.54 3.15 0.60
N LYS A 195 -16.64 3.67 0.09
CA LYS A 195 -17.28 3.15 -1.14
C LYS A 195 -16.32 3.18 -2.33
N LEU A 196 -15.61 4.29 -2.54
CA LEU A 196 -14.63 4.39 -3.64
C LEU A 196 -13.47 3.41 -3.49
N VAL A 197 -12.92 3.29 -2.28
CA VAL A 197 -11.81 2.37 -1.99
C VAL A 197 -12.24 0.91 -2.12
N SER A 198 -13.41 0.56 -1.56
CA SER A 198 -13.95 -0.80 -1.62
C SER A 198 -14.36 -1.23 -3.04
N THR A 199 -14.72 -0.29 -3.91
CA THR A 199 -15.08 -0.57 -5.31
C THR A 199 -13.83 -0.72 -6.19
N LEU A 200 -12.73 -0.05 -5.85
CA LEU A 200 -11.51 -0.09 -6.67
C LEU A 200 -10.94 -1.52 -6.78
N ARG A 201 -10.86 -2.24 -5.65
CA ARG A 201 -10.25 -3.57 -5.61
C ARG A 201 -10.98 -4.58 -6.50
N PRO A 202 -12.31 -4.78 -6.40
CA PRO A 202 -13.03 -5.68 -7.29
C PRO A 202 -12.91 -5.32 -8.78
N ILE A 203 -12.83 -4.03 -9.12
CA ILE A 203 -12.65 -3.61 -10.52
C ILE A 203 -11.26 -3.98 -11.02
N VAL A 204 -10.22 -3.75 -10.22
CA VAL A 204 -8.85 -4.16 -10.58
C VAL A 204 -8.77 -5.68 -10.68
N ASP A 205 -9.37 -6.41 -9.76
CA ASP A 205 -9.42 -7.88 -9.79
C ASP A 205 -10.13 -8.39 -11.06
N LEU A 206 -11.26 -7.78 -11.45
CA LEU A 206 -11.95 -8.12 -12.72
C LEU A 206 -11.08 -7.88 -13.95
N ILE A 207 -10.37 -6.76 -14.03
CA ILE A 207 -9.43 -6.46 -15.13
C ILE A 207 -8.31 -7.51 -15.17
N THR A 208 -7.77 -7.84 -14.01
CA THR A 208 -6.69 -8.83 -13.85
C THR A 208 -7.13 -10.22 -14.28
N GLU A 209 -8.32 -10.67 -13.81
CA GLU A 209 -8.88 -11.98 -14.16
C GLU A 209 -9.27 -12.05 -15.65
N THR A 210 -9.80 -10.97 -16.21
CA THR A 210 -10.05 -10.89 -17.65
C THR A 210 -8.76 -11.04 -18.44
N GLY A 211 -7.68 -10.41 -17.99
CA GLY A 211 -6.35 -10.58 -18.57
C GLY A 211 -5.85 -12.02 -18.46
N ALA A 212 -6.05 -12.66 -17.31
CA ALA A 212 -5.71 -14.06 -17.10
C ALA A 212 -6.47 -15.00 -18.05
N VAL A 213 -7.77 -14.77 -18.24
CA VAL A 213 -8.58 -15.54 -19.21
C VAL A 213 -8.05 -15.39 -20.64
N ILE A 214 -7.71 -14.17 -21.07
CA ILE A 214 -7.12 -13.95 -22.41
C ILE A 214 -5.79 -14.72 -22.55
N VAL A 215 -4.93 -14.68 -21.55
CA VAL A 215 -3.66 -15.43 -21.55
C VAL A 215 -3.90 -16.93 -21.55
N ILE A 216 -4.90 -17.42 -20.80
CA ILE A 216 -5.27 -18.84 -20.78
C ILE A 216 -5.77 -19.30 -22.17
N CYS A 217 -6.63 -18.53 -22.80
CA CYS A 217 -7.15 -18.87 -24.13
C CYS A 217 -6.04 -18.85 -25.18
N PHE A 218 -5.20 -17.82 -25.19
CA PHE A 218 -4.12 -17.69 -26.16
C PHE A 218 -3.01 -18.73 -25.92
N GLY A 219 -2.62 -18.94 -24.65
CA GLY A 219 -1.62 -19.93 -24.27
C GLY A 219 -2.10 -21.36 -24.51
N GLY A 220 -3.36 -21.66 -24.17
CA GLY A 220 -3.99 -22.95 -24.47
C GLY A 220 -4.03 -23.24 -25.98
N TYR A 221 -4.36 -22.25 -26.79
CA TYR A 221 -4.31 -22.35 -28.25
C TYR A 221 -2.88 -22.71 -28.75
N LYS A 222 -1.83 -22.05 -28.22
CA LYS A 222 -0.43 -22.35 -28.54
C LYS A 222 -0.02 -23.76 -28.12
N VAL A 223 -0.50 -24.24 -26.98
CA VAL A 223 -0.26 -25.64 -26.52
C VAL A 223 -0.90 -26.62 -27.47
N LEU A 224 -2.15 -26.41 -27.92
CA LEU A 224 -2.82 -27.27 -28.88
C LEU A 224 -2.12 -27.30 -30.26
N GLN A 225 -1.47 -26.21 -30.63
CA GLN A 225 -0.66 -26.15 -31.85
C GLN A 225 0.77 -26.75 -31.68
N GLY A 226 1.14 -27.21 -30.50
CA GLY A 226 2.48 -27.74 -30.21
C GLY A 226 3.58 -26.67 -30.15
N GLN A 227 3.22 -25.37 -30.14
CA GLN A 227 4.18 -24.25 -30.08
C GLN A 227 4.65 -23.96 -28.64
N LEU A 228 3.89 -24.42 -27.64
CA LEU A 228 4.21 -24.24 -26.22
C LEU A 228 4.00 -25.56 -25.48
N SER A 229 4.92 -25.91 -24.57
CA SER A 229 4.72 -27.08 -23.73
C SER A 229 3.64 -26.82 -22.66
N ALA A 230 2.86 -27.83 -22.33
CA ALA A 230 1.87 -27.74 -21.25
C ALA A 230 2.51 -27.35 -19.91
N GLY A 231 3.72 -27.85 -19.62
CA GLY A 231 4.48 -27.50 -18.43
C GLY A 231 4.86 -26.02 -18.39
N THR A 232 5.35 -25.45 -19.48
CA THR A 232 5.67 -24.00 -19.59
C THR A 232 4.42 -23.16 -19.37
N PHE A 233 3.28 -23.58 -19.93
CA PHE A 233 2.00 -22.88 -19.78
C PHE A 233 1.54 -22.84 -18.32
N VAL A 234 1.62 -23.97 -17.61
CA VAL A 234 1.23 -24.03 -16.18
C VAL A 234 2.12 -23.14 -15.31
N ILE A 235 3.44 -23.12 -15.57
CA ILE A 235 4.41 -22.29 -14.85
C ILE A 235 4.17 -20.81 -15.12
N PHE A 236 3.69 -20.44 -16.30
CA PHE A 236 3.45 -19.04 -16.67
C PHE A 236 2.35 -18.38 -15.81
N PHE A 237 1.35 -19.13 -15.37
CA PHE A 237 0.18 -18.61 -14.68
C PHE A 237 0.48 -17.93 -13.32
N PRO A 238 1.24 -18.53 -12.39
CA PRO A 238 1.66 -17.85 -11.18
C PRO A 238 2.48 -16.58 -11.44
N TYR A 239 3.36 -16.58 -12.43
CA TYR A 239 4.15 -15.40 -12.79
C TYR A 239 3.28 -14.27 -13.34
N LEU A 240 2.21 -14.59 -14.06
CA LEU A 240 1.22 -13.62 -14.53
C LEU A 240 0.60 -12.85 -13.36
N GLN A 241 0.13 -13.57 -12.34
CA GLN A 241 -0.45 -12.93 -11.15
C GLN A 241 0.56 -12.08 -10.39
N MET A 242 1.78 -12.56 -10.25
CA MET A 242 2.86 -11.81 -9.60
C MET A 242 3.27 -10.55 -10.38
N MET A 243 3.10 -10.51 -11.71
CA MET A 243 3.44 -9.37 -12.55
C MET A 243 2.51 -8.17 -12.35
N TYR A 244 1.24 -8.39 -12.00
CA TYR A 244 0.28 -7.29 -11.79
C TYR A 244 0.40 -6.62 -10.42
N SER A 245 0.96 -7.29 -9.42
CA SER A 245 1.12 -6.78 -8.06
C SER A 245 1.94 -5.47 -7.98
N PRO A 246 3.12 -5.35 -8.62
CA PRO A 246 3.93 -4.13 -8.60
C PRO A 246 3.22 -2.91 -9.19
N ILE A 247 2.34 -3.10 -10.18
CA ILE A 247 1.62 -2.00 -10.82
C ILE A 247 0.66 -1.31 -9.84
N THR A 248 0.00 -2.09 -9.01
CA THR A 248 -0.85 -1.54 -7.93
C THR A 248 0.00 -0.92 -6.81
N GLY A 249 1.21 -1.43 -6.59
CA GLY A 249 2.21 -0.89 -5.67
C GLY A 249 2.68 0.51 -6.05
N LEU A 250 2.97 0.75 -7.34
CA LEU A 250 3.35 2.05 -7.89
C LEU A 250 2.35 3.17 -7.51
N THR A 251 1.07 2.90 -7.63
CA THR A 251 0.04 3.89 -7.31
C THR A 251 -0.04 4.15 -5.82
N ARG A 252 0.16 3.14 -4.99
CA ARG A 252 0.25 3.29 -3.52
C ARG A 252 1.44 4.16 -3.14
N PHE A 253 2.62 3.88 -3.67
CA PHE A 253 3.84 4.67 -3.47
C PHE A 253 3.65 6.14 -3.84
N TYR A 254 3.17 6.42 -5.05
CA TYR A 254 2.89 7.78 -5.50
C TYR A 254 1.92 8.55 -4.58
N ASN A 255 0.88 7.88 -4.10
CA ASN A 255 -0.09 8.48 -3.17
C ASN A 255 0.50 8.72 -1.78
N GLN A 256 1.43 7.90 -1.33
CA GLN A 256 2.04 7.96 0.00
C GLN A 256 3.11 9.07 0.07
N VAL A 257 3.98 9.16 -0.94
CA VAL A 257 4.98 10.23 -1.06
C VAL A 257 4.34 11.63 -1.16
N ARG A 258 3.14 11.73 -1.74
CA ARG A 258 2.43 13.03 -1.80
C ARG A 258 1.70 13.41 -0.51
N ARG A 259 1.63 12.53 0.48
CA ARG A 259 1.02 12.81 1.80
C ARG A 259 2.03 13.26 2.84
N ALA A 260 3.31 12.88 2.64
CA ALA A 260 4.44 13.40 3.41
C ALA A 260 4.78 14.83 2.98
#